data_acf66303bd1b96583595669997efbf1b
#
_entry.id   acf66303bd1b96583595669997efbf1b
#
_cell.length_a   1.000
_cell.length_b   1.000
_cell.length_c   1.000
_cell.angle_alpha   90.00
_cell.angle_beta   90.00
_cell.angle_gamma   90.00
#
_symmetry.space_group_name_H-M   'P 1'
#
loop_
_entity.id
_entity.type
_entity.pdbx_description
1 polymer ?
#
loop_
_entity_poly.entity_id
_entity_poly.type
_entity_poly.pdbx_seq_one_letter_code
_entity_poly.pdbx_strand_id
1 'polypeptide(L)'
;MLTSAFTCTGPYAVLIMLGIKRVENRSMMPEPEKGRCAIGCSKSFCREEFGNFVQWASKSLSEDDFTRVPAWSDVKDWPGRIVGTCDYVCRQRSGAETWDEGYTYWWDLSEIAVFDTPIPCRGNIGMWQMSHDLTLQVTATDFRVRMVGTKVSSAADAARVFRMAVSIAGMSEGFFVLPLDSDRRMLSEPMLVSLGTASTATVRPFDVLSVAFKVDAASIIVAHNHPSGRLEPSKEDLLLTTELKDICRRLNVEFLDHLILNTSMSASNAEFLSLQKKQGAHN
;
A
#
# COMPACT_ATOMS: atom_id res chain seq x y z
N MET A 1 -2.28 -10.70 3.37
CA MET A 1 -3.30 -9.61 3.39
C MET A 1 -3.35 -9.03 4.78
N LEU A 2 -3.53 -7.73 4.92
CA LEU A 2 -3.61 -7.02 6.20
C LEU A 2 -5.05 -7.15 6.72
N THR A 3 -5.29 -8.04 7.68
CA THR A 3 -6.64 -8.41 8.13
C THR A 3 -7.00 -7.90 9.52
N SER A 4 -5.99 -7.49 10.30
CA SER A 4 -6.16 -7.11 11.70
C SER A 4 -5.95 -5.63 11.94
N ALA A 5 -6.63 -5.08 12.94
CA ALA A 5 -6.46 -3.72 13.40
C ALA A 5 -6.42 -3.67 14.93
N PHE A 6 -5.80 -2.66 15.49
CA PHE A 6 -5.97 -2.30 16.91
C PHE A 6 -6.41 -0.85 17.05
N THR A 7 -7.13 -0.56 18.13
CA THR A 7 -7.59 0.79 18.44
C THR A 7 -6.83 1.33 19.64
N CYS A 8 -6.30 2.54 19.53
CA CYS A 8 -5.67 3.29 20.61
C CYS A 8 -6.40 4.61 20.87
N THR A 9 -6.09 5.24 22.00
CA THR A 9 -6.60 6.59 22.29
C THR A 9 -6.07 7.59 21.28
N GLY A 10 -6.76 8.70 21.09
CA GLY A 10 -6.37 9.72 20.12
C GLY A 10 -4.94 10.22 20.27
N PRO A 11 -4.50 10.63 21.49
CA PRO A 11 -3.12 11.04 21.76
C PRO A 11 -2.08 9.99 21.34
N TYR A 12 -2.33 8.72 21.63
CA TYR A 12 -1.40 7.65 21.24
C TYR A 12 -1.42 7.39 19.74
N ALA A 13 -2.59 7.50 19.09
CA ALA A 13 -2.65 7.43 17.63
C ALA A 13 -1.77 8.51 17.00
N VAL A 14 -1.82 9.75 17.48
CA VAL A 14 -0.96 10.84 17.01
C VAL A 14 0.52 10.51 17.20
N LEU A 15 0.93 10.10 18.42
CA LEU A 15 2.32 9.79 18.72
C LEU A 15 2.86 8.61 17.92
N ILE A 16 2.04 7.58 17.67
CA ILE A 16 2.41 6.44 16.82
C ILE A 16 2.59 6.91 15.38
N MET A 17 1.63 7.67 14.84
CA MET A 17 1.72 8.15 13.46
C MET A 17 2.92 9.08 13.22
N LEU A 18 3.36 9.81 14.23
CA LEU A 18 4.59 10.61 14.18
C LEU A 18 5.87 9.77 14.34
N GLY A 19 5.76 8.48 14.66
CA GLY A 19 6.89 7.61 14.95
C GLY A 19 7.60 7.93 16.27
N ILE A 20 6.96 8.71 17.16
CA ILE A 20 7.47 9.08 18.48
C ILE A 20 7.22 7.94 19.46
N LYS A 21 5.99 7.42 19.53
CA LYS A 21 5.64 6.22 20.31
C LYS A 21 5.82 4.99 19.41
N ARG A 22 6.86 4.21 19.69
CA ARG A 22 7.18 2.99 18.93
C ARG A 22 6.90 1.69 19.68
N VAL A 23 6.32 1.79 20.86
CA VAL A 23 5.92 0.65 21.69
C VAL A 23 4.47 0.82 22.08
N GLU A 24 3.64 -0.16 21.75
CA GLU A 24 2.27 -0.23 22.23
C GLU A 24 2.16 -1.28 23.33
N ASN A 25 1.49 -0.93 24.42
CA ASN A 25 1.39 -1.76 25.62
C ASN A 25 0.07 -2.50 25.66
N ARG A 26 0.10 -3.82 25.87
CA ARG A 26 -1.10 -4.67 25.86
C ARG A 26 -1.02 -5.76 26.93
N SER A 27 -2.19 -6.16 27.45
CA SER A 27 -2.33 -7.28 28.39
C SER A 27 -2.32 -8.64 27.70
N MET A 28 -2.52 -8.67 26.38
CA MET A 28 -2.63 -9.89 25.58
C MET A 28 -1.60 -9.92 24.45
N MET A 29 -1.09 -11.12 24.18
CA MET A 29 -0.27 -11.38 23.01
C MET A 29 -1.17 -11.52 21.78
N PRO A 30 -0.85 -10.88 20.63
CA PRO A 30 -1.61 -11.05 19.42
C PRO A 30 -1.27 -12.39 18.75
N GLU A 31 -2.20 -12.89 17.95
CA GLU A 31 -1.95 -14.01 17.04
C GLU A 31 -2.14 -13.53 15.59
N PRO A 32 -1.07 -13.58 14.76
CA PRO A 32 0.32 -13.99 15.06
C PRO A 32 1.09 -12.98 15.91
N GLU A 33 2.17 -13.40 16.54
CA GLU A 33 3.05 -12.56 17.39
C GLU A 33 3.75 -11.43 16.63
N LYS A 34 3.76 -11.48 15.32
CA LYS A 34 4.31 -10.46 14.43
C LYS A 34 3.50 -10.35 13.15
N GLY A 35 3.46 -9.17 12.58
CA GLY A 35 2.75 -8.94 11.32
C GLY A 35 2.58 -7.47 11.01
N ARG A 36 1.67 -7.19 10.11
CA ARG A 36 1.23 -5.84 9.78
C ARG A 36 -0.23 -5.67 10.18
N CYS A 37 -0.55 -4.54 10.80
CA CYS A 37 -1.91 -4.24 11.24
C CYS A 37 -2.29 -2.78 10.96
N ALA A 38 -3.59 -2.53 10.95
CA ALA A 38 -4.14 -1.18 10.88
C ALA A 38 -4.22 -0.55 12.28
N ILE A 39 -4.12 0.77 12.33
CA ILE A 39 -4.19 1.57 13.55
C ILE A 39 -5.47 2.40 13.52
N GLY A 40 -6.38 2.10 14.44
CA GLY A 40 -7.61 2.83 14.65
C GLY A 40 -7.47 3.90 15.74
N CYS A 41 -8.07 5.06 15.51
CA CYS A 41 -8.23 6.10 16.52
C CYS A 41 -9.57 5.94 17.25
N SER A 42 -9.55 6.06 18.58
CA SER A 42 -10.76 5.98 19.41
C SER A 42 -11.79 7.04 19.03
N LYS A 43 -13.08 6.68 19.10
CA LYS A 43 -14.19 7.61 18.89
C LYS A 43 -14.29 8.71 19.94
N SER A 44 -13.75 8.49 21.12
CA SER A 44 -13.74 9.47 22.22
C SER A 44 -12.78 10.63 21.97
N PHE A 45 -11.86 10.51 21.01
CA PHE A 45 -10.90 11.56 20.70
C PHE A 45 -11.60 12.84 20.27
N CYS A 46 -11.44 13.90 21.04
CA CYS A 46 -12.09 15.18 20.85
C CYS A 46 -11.10 16.35 20.99
N ARG A 47 -11.56 17.56 20.69
CA ARG A 47 -10.72 18.75 20.76
C ARG A 47 -10.16 19.05 22.15
N GLU A 48 -10.92 18.74 23.20
CA GLU A 48 -10.48 18.92 24.59
C GLU A 48 -9.36 17.94 24.94
N GLU A 49 -9.54 16.65 24.61
CA GLU A 49 -8.52 15.63 24.82
C GLU A 49 -7.24 15.97 24.02
N PHE A 50 -7.38 16.47 22.80
CA PHE A 50 -6.26 16.95 22.02
C PHE A 50 -5.56 18.17 22.66
N GLY A 51 -6.30 19.13 23.20
CA GLY A 51 -5.74 20.27 23.94
C GLY A 51 -4.91 19.84 25.14
N ASN A 52 -5.42 18.90 25.93
CA ASN A 52 -4.71 18.31 27.06
C ASN A 52 -3.44 17.57 26.61
N PHE A 53 -3.52 16.85 25.50
CA PHE A 53 -2.37 16.19 24.88
C PHE A 53 -1.29 17.19 24.45
N VAL A 54 -1.64 18.27 23.76
CA VAL A 54 -0.68 19.30 23.34
C VAL A 54 0.01 19.95 24.54
N GLN A 55 -0.72 20.23 25.62
CA GLN A 55 -0.15 20.75 26.85
C GLN A 55 0.83 19.78 27.51
N TRP A 56 0.52 18.48 27.50
CA TRP A 56 1.44 17.45 27.97
C TRP A 56 2.65 17.34 27.03
N ALA A 57 2.44 17.28 25.73
CA ALA A 57 3.48 17.13 24.72
C ALA A 57 4.53 18.26 24.80
N SER A 58 4.09 19.52 25.00
CA SER A 58 5.00 20.67 25.15
C SER A 58 5.95 20.58 26.37
N LYS A 59 5.62 19.75 27.35
CA LYS A 59 6.43 19.55 28.57
C LYS A 59 7.25 18.27 28.56
N SER A 60 6.83 17.29 27.74
CA SER A 60 7.31 15.90 27.85
C SER A 60 8.09 15.45 26.61
N LEU A 61 7.86 16.07 25.46
CA LEU A 61 8.59 15.76 24.23
C LEU A 61 9.83 16.63 24.08
N SER A 62 10.77 16.19 23.24
CA SER A 62 11.85 17.05 22.74
C SER A 62 11.28 18.20 21.92
N GLU A 63 12.02 19.29 21.75
CA GLU A 63 11.61 20.41 20.92
C GLU A 63 11.36 19.97 19.48
N ASP A 64 12.22 19.13 18.92
CA ASP A 64 12.08 18.58 17.57
C ASP A 64 10.81 17.73 17.42
N ASP A 65 10.51 16.87 18.40
CA ASP A 65 9.30 16.05 18.34
C ASP A 65 8.04 16.89 18.56
N PHE A 66 8.09 17.89 19.42
CA PHE A 66 6.96 18.76 19.67
C PHE A 66 6.59 19.59 18.43
N THR A 67 7.56 20.07 17.64
CA THR A 67 7.30 20.81 16.40
C THR A 67 6.57 19.97 15.35
N ARG A 68 6.64 18.64 15.45
CA ARG A 68 5.96 17.69 14.55
C ARG A 68 4.51 17.41 14.95
N VAL A 69 4.08 17.83 16.14
CA VAL A 69 2.70 17.63 16.60
C VAL A 69 1.76 18.40 15.67
N PRO A 70 0.78 17.73 15.03
CA PRO A 70 -0.12 18.38 14.07
C PRO A 70 -1.05 19.38 14.76
N ALA A 71 -1.69 20.24 13.96
CA ALA A 71 -2.79 21.03 14.46
C ALA A 71 -4.07 20.18 14.61
N TRP A 72 -5.02 20.65 15.43
CA TRP A 72 -6.32 19.95 15.53
C TRP A 72 -7.02 19.80 14.18
N SER A 73 -6.90 20.78 13.29
CA SER A 73 -7.46 20.74 11.93
C SER A 73 -7.05 19.51 11.14
N ASP A 74 -5.84 18.97 11.41
CA ASP A 74 -5.24 17.88 10.66
C ASP A 74 -5.69 16.50 11.17
N VAL A 75 -6.13 16.44 12.43
CA VAL A 75 -6.51 15.18 13.11
C VAL A 75 -7.98 15.13 13.54
N LYS A 76 -8.75 16.19 13.32
CA LYS A 76 -10.17 16.29 13.72
C LYS A 76 -11.06 15.20 13.13
N ASP A 77 -10.65 14.65 12.00
CA ASP A 77 -11.38 13.60 11.27
C ASP A 77 -10.89 12.18 11.60
N TRP A 78 -9.96 12.02 12.57
CA TRP A 78 -9.43 10.72 12.99
C TRP A 78 -10.37 9.89 13.90
N PRO A 79 -11.23 10.51 14.74
CA PRO A 79 -12.07 9.75 15.67
C PRO A 79 -12.94 8.69 14.97
N GLY A 80 -12.84 7.44 15.43
CA GLY A 80 -13.58 6.32 14.86
C GLY A 80 -13.15 5.90 13.47
N ARG A 81 -11.87 6.16 13.11
CA ARG A 81 -11.31 5.82 11.80
C ARG A 81 -9.99 5.08 11.92
N ILE A 82 -9.63 4.32 10.89
CA ILE A 82 -8.26 3.84 10.69
C ILE A 82 -7.45 4.99 10.10
N VAL A 83 -6.36 5.34 10.77
CA VAL A 83 -5.51 6.49 10.46
C VAL A 83 -4.19 6.09 9.80
N GLY A 84 -3.87 4.81 9.81
CA GLY A 84 -2.64 4.29 9.22
C GLY A 84 -2.44 2.82 9.50
N THR A 85 -1.24 2.35 9.24
CA THR A 85 -0.80 0.98 9.45
C THR A 85 0.61 0.95 10.02
N CYS A 86 0.99 -0.17 10.61
CA CYS A 86 2.37 -0.43 11.04
C CYS A 86 2.69 -1.91 10.99
N ASP A 87 3.97 -2.22 10.93
CA ASP A 87 4.47 -3.55 11.30
C ASP A 87 4.60 -3.62 12.83
N TYR A 88 4.35 -4.81 13.40
CA TYR A 88 4.51 -5.05 14.82
C TYR A 88 5.23 -6.37 15.08
N VAL A 89 5.99 -6.39 16.17
CA VAL A 89 6.58 -7.60 16.76
C VAL A 89 6.23 -7.58 18.23
N CYS A 90 5.52 -8.60 18.68
CA CYS A 90 5.18 -8.76 20.10
C CYS A 90 6.34 -9.37 20.85
N ARG A 91 6.64 -8.83 22.04
CA ARG A 91 7.58 -9.42 23.00
C ARG A 91 7.02 -9.35 24.41
N GLN A 92 7.48 -10.25 25.27
CA GLN A 92 7.20 -10.15 26.70
C GLN A 92 7.95 -8.95 27.28
N ARG A 93 7.31 -8.24 28.20
CA ARG A 93 7.93 -7.10 28.90
C ARG A 93 9.23 -7.49 29.57
N SER A 94 10.29 -6.72 29.33
CA SER A 94 11.60 -6.89 29.98
C SER A 94 12.19 -5.51 30.30
N GLY A 95 12.31 -5.19 31.57
CA GLY A 95 12.86 -3.89 31.99
C GLY A 95 11.84 -2.74 32.00
N ALA A 96 12.33 -1.50 31.94
CA ALA A 96 11.53 -0.29 31.87
C ALA A 96 11.87 0.47 30.56
N GLU A 97 10.84 0.96 29.88
CA GLU A 97 10.97 1.82 28.70
C GLU A 97 10.17 3.12 28.87
N THR A 98 10.46 4.12 28.06
CA THR A 98 9.83 5.45 28.14
C THR A 98 8.30 5.40 28.08
N TRP A 99 7.73 4.40 27.38
CA TRP A 99 6.28 4.24 27.20
C TRP A 99 5.71 3.04 27.95
N ASP A 100 6.41 2.56 29.00
CA ASP A 100 5.96 1.43 29.82
C ASP A 100 4.80 1.83 30.73
N GLU A 101 3.63 1.24 30.47
CA GLU A 101 2.41 1.42 31.27
C GLU A 101 2.13 0.23 32.21
N GLY A 102 3.11 -0.67 32.41
CA GLY A 102 2.99 -1.80 33.29
C GLY A 102 2.27 -3.02 32.73
N TYR A 103 1.98 -3.06 31.44
CA TYR A 103 1.34 -4.20 30.77
C TYR A 103 2.32 -5.36 30.53
N THR A 104 1.78 -6.55 30.30
CA THR A 104 2.57 -7.80 30.18
C THR A 104 3.34 -7.88 28.88
N TYR A 105 2.80 -7.32 27.80
CA TYR A 105 3.36 -7.43 26.45
C TYR A 105 3.62 -6.05 25.87
N TRP A 106 4.73 -5.97 25.14
CA TRP A 106 5.12 -4.82 24.32
C TRP A 106 5.07 -5.19 22.86
N TRP A 107 4.40 -4.36 22.07
CA TRP A 107 4.39 -4.48 20.62
C TRP A 107 5.31 -3.40 20.07
N ASP A 108 6.49 -3.83 19.58
CA ASP A 108 7.42 -2.93 18.92
C ASP A 108 6.87 -2.59 17.54
N LEU A 109 6.67 -1.30 17.26
CA LEU A 109 6.05 -0.79 16.05
C LEU A 109 7.11 -0.23 15.09
N SER A 110 6.99 -0.57 13.82
CA SER A 110 7.87 -0.10 12.76
C SER A 110 7.09 0.08 11.44
N GLU A 111 7.76 0.56 10.40
CA GLU A 111 7.19 0.74 9.07
C GLU A 111 5.80 1.41 9.10
N ILE A 112 5.72 2.53 9.84
CA ILE A 112 4.47 3.26 10.03
C ILE A 112 4.10 3.99 8.74
N ALA A 113 2.87 3.77 8.24
CA ALA A 113 2.28 4.46 7.11
C ALA A 113 1.05 5.24 7.56
N VAL A 114 1.05 6.56 7.37
CA VAL A 114 -0.05 7.46 7.73
C VAL A 114 -0.95 7.66 6.53
N PHE A 115 -2.26 7.57 6.73
CA PHE A 115 -3.23 7.75 5.65
C PHE A 115 -3.63 9.23 5.51
N ASP A 116 -3.49 9.78 4.31
CA ASP A 116 -3.95 11.14 3.98
C ASP A 116 -5.46 11.29 4.20
N THR A 117 -6.21 10.21 3.94
CA THR A 117 -7.65 10.15 4.17
C THR A 117 -7.97 8.98 5.09
N PRO A 118 -8.28 9.23 6.37
CA PRO A 118 -8.64 8.20 7.33
C PRO A 118 -9.91 7.43 6.94
N ILE A 119 -9.89 6.10 7.11
CA ILE A 119 -10.95 5.20 6.69
C ILE A 119 -11.94 4.97 7.83
N PRO A 120 -13.25 5.27 7.67
CA PRO A 120 -14.26 5.03 8.70
C PRO A 120 -14.34 3.56 9.12
N CYS A 121 -14.38 3.29 10.43
CA CYS A 121 -14.49 1.95 10.94
C CYS A 121 -15.26 1.88 12.26
N ARG A 122 -15.76 0.67 12.60
CA ARG A 122 -16.16 0.33 13.96
C ARG A 122 -14.98 -0.37 14.63
N GLY A 123 -14.22 0.38 15.42
CA GLY A 123 -13.12 -0.19 16.21
C GLY A 123 -13.63 -1.02 17.39
N ASN A 124 -12.81 -1.97 17.81
CA ASN A 124 -13.00 -2.77 19.03
C ASN A 124 -11.80 -2.59 19.96
N ILE A 125 -11.94 -3.07 21.21
CA ILE A 125 -10.85 -3.11 22.17
C ILE A 125 -9.86 -4.22 21.79
N GLY A 126 -8.57 -3.98 21.97
CA GLY A 126 -7.51 -4.94 21.64
C GLY A 126 -7.24 -5.03 20.15
N MET A 127 -6.69 -6.16 19.71
CA MET A 127 -6.58 -6.47 18.30
C MET A 127 -7.87 -7.13 17.81
N TRP A 128 -8.37 -6.71 16.66
CA TRP A 128 -9.63 -7.19 16.09
C TRP A 128 -9.51 -7.42 14.58
N GLN A 129 -10.36 -8.29 14.07
CA GLN A 129 -10.40 -8.61 12.64
C GLN A 129 -11.28 -7.59 11.89
N MET A 130 -10.78 -7.10 10.78
CA MET A 130 -11.52 -6.22 9.89
C MET A 130 -12.50 -7.03 9.02
N SER A 131 -13.61 -6.42 8.62
CA SER A 131 -14.47 -6.99 7.58
C SER A 131 -13.71 -7.10 6.25
N HIS A 132 -14.20 -7.93 5.33
CA HIS A 132 -13.58 -8.10 4.03
C HIS A 132 -13.42 -6.77 3.28
N ASP A 133 -14.50 -5.98 3.19
CA ASP A 133 -14.49 -4.69 2.49
C ASP A 133 -13.51 -3.69 3.13
N LEU A 134 -13.48 -3.63 4.46
CA LEU A 134 -12.55 -2.78 5.18
C LEU A 134 -11.10 -3.23 4.97
N THR A 135 -10.85 -4.53 4.97
CA THR A 135 -9.54 -5.12 4.67
C THR A 135 -9.05 -4.69 3.29
N LEU A 136 -9.90 -4.74 2.27
CA LEU A 136 -9.54 -4.31 0.91
C LEU A 136 -9.21 -2.83 0.86
N GLN A 137 -10.04 -1.97 1.46
CA GLN A 137 -9.80 -0.53 1.50
C GLN A 137 -8.49 -0.18 2.20
N VAL A 138 -8.24 -0.76 3.38
CA VAL A 138 -7.02 -0.52 4.15
C VAL A 138 -5.79 -1.05 3.41
N THR A 139 -5.87 -2.24 2.82
CA THR A 139 -4.75 -2.82 2.06
C THR A 139 -4.40 -1.99 0.83
N ALA A 140 -5.40 -1.51 0.09
CA ALA A 140 -5.19 -0.65 -1.06
C ALA A 140 -4.56 0.70 -0.67
N THR A 141 -5.05 1.30 0.42
CA THR A 141 -4.52 2.58 0.92
C THR A 141 -3.11 2.44 1.47
N ASP A 142 -2.84 1.39 2.26
CA ASP A 142 -1.50 1.07 2.77
C ASP A 142 -0.50 0.87 1.62
N PHE A 143 -0.90 0.12 0.60
CA PHE A 143 -0.09 -0.08 -0.60
C PHE A 143 0.24 1.25 -1.28
N ARG A 144 -0.77 2.11 -1.50
CA ARG A 144 -0.60 3.42 -2.13
C ARG A 144 0.41 4.27 -1.36
N VAL A 145 0.21 4.45 -0.06
CA VAL A 145 1.04 5.30 0.80
C VAL A 145 2.51 4.81 0.83
N ARG A 146 2.72 3.49 0.83
CA ARG A 146 4.08 2.93 0.92
C ARG A 146 4.81 2.84 -0.41
N MET A 147 4.09 2.69 -1.51
CA MET A 147 4.69 2.37 -2.80
C MET A 147 4.81 3.57 -3.74
N VAL A 148 3.90 4.57 -3.67
CA VAL A 148 4.02 5.79 -4.48
C VAL A 148 5.31 6.52 -4.12
N GLY A 149 6.05 6.96 -5.14
CA GLY A 149 7.37 7.57 -5.00
C GLY A 149 8.54 6.58 -4.89
N THR A 150 8.28 5.27 -4.73
CA THR A 150 9.37 4.29 -4.73
C THR A 150 9.89 4.03 -6.15
N LYS A 151 11.20 3.75 -6.24
CA LYS A 151 11.86 3.48 -7.52
C LYS A 151 11.61 2.04 -7.97
N VAL A 152 11.22 1.87 -9.24
CA VAL A 152 11.10 0.57 -9.91
C VAL A 152 12.36 0.35 -10.74
N SER A 153 13.28 -0.45 -10.22
CA SER A 153 14.62 -0.63 -10.82
C SER A 153 14.71 -1.86 -11.71
N SER A 154 13.75 -2.77 -11.64
CA SER A 154 13.76 -4.03 -12.39
C SER A 154 12.34 -4.50 -12.75
N ALA A 155 12.24 -5.39 -13.73
CA ALA A 155 11.00 -6.09 -14.05
C ALA A 155 10.44 -6.89 -12.86
N ALA A 156 11.32 -7.40 -11.97
CA ALA A 156 10.90 -8.10 -10.76
C ALA A 156 10.25 -7.15 -9.73
N ASP A 157 10.73 -5.92 -9.60
CA ASP A 157 10.10 -4.91 -8.76
C ASP A 157 8.72 -4.56 -9.29
N ALA A 158 8.61 -4.30 -10.61
CA ALA A 158 7.33 -4.05 -11.28
C ALA A 158 6.36 -5.23 -11.09
N ALA A 159 6.80 -6.47 -11.29
CA ALA A 159 5.97 -7.66 -11.12
C ALA A 159 5.44 -7.79 -9.68
N ARG A 160 6.25 -7.44 -8.67
CA ARG A 160 5.82 -7.43 -7.26
C ARG A 160 4.71 -6.42 -7.02
N VAL A 161 4.86 -5.21 -7.57
CA VAL A 161 3.87 -4.12 -7.49
C VAL A 161 2.56 -4.52 -8.17
N PHE A 162 2.62 -5.04 -9.39
CA PHE A 162 1.42 -5.46 -10.12
C PHE A 162 0.68 -6.62 -9.45
N ARG A 163 1.38 -7.58 -8.83
CA ARG A 163 0.73 -8.68 -8.11
C ARG A 163 -0.13 -8.22 -6.97
N MET A 164 0.31 -7.20 -6.23
CA MET A 164 -0.53 -6.62 -5.19
C MET A 164 -1.79 -6.01 -5.78
N ALA A 165 -1.69 -5.28 -6.90
CA ALA A 165 -2.84 -4.71 -7.60
C ALA A 165 -3.82 -5.79 -8.10
N VAL A 166 -3.31 -6.87 -8.71
CA VAL A 166 -4.12 -8.02 -9.14
C VAL A 166 -4.81 -8.70 -7.96
N SER A 167 -4.10 -8.87 -6.83
CA SER A 167 -4.67 -9.47 -5.62
C SER A 167 -5.84 -8.65 -5.04
N ILE A 168 -5.78 -7.31 -5.18
CA ILE A 168 -6.85 -6.41 -4.75
C ILE A 168 -8.04 -6.45 -5.73
N ALA A 169 -7.76 -6.52 -7.05
CA ALA A 169 -8.79 -6.54 -8.10
C ALA A 169 -9.55 -7.89 -8.21
N GLY A 170 -9.05 -8.94 -7.59
CA GLY A 170 -9.64 -10.28 -7.64
C GLY A 170 -9.03 -11.18 -8.73
N MET A 171 -9.67 -12.35 -8.97
CA MET A 171 -9.11 -13.44 -9.82
C MET A 171 -9.38 -13.28 -11.32
N SER A 172 -10.00 -12.20 -11.76
CA SER A 172 -10.28 -11.96 -13.18
C SER A 172 -9.01 -11.53 -13.95
N GLU A 173 -8.99 -11.76 -15.25
CA GLU A 173 -7.96 -11.23 -16.11
C GLU A 173 -8.04 -9.69 -16.10
N GLY A 174 -6.97 -9.04 -15.69
CA GLY A 174 -6.90 -7.58 -15.59
C GLY A 174 -5.70 -7.05 -16.36
N PHE A 175 -5.88 -5.95 -17.07
CA PHE A 175 -4.80 -5.20 -17.70
C PHE A 175 -4.54 -3.91 -16.92
N PHE A 176 -3.28 -3.72 -16.51
CA PHE A 176 -2.86 -2.64 -15.63
C PHE A 176 -1.76 -1.80 -16.26
N VAL A 177 -1.73 -0.53 -15.87
CA VAL A 177 -0.68 0.43 -16.25
C VAL A 177 -0.04 0.99 -14.98
N LEU A 178 1.27 0.97 -14.93
CA LEU A 178 2.08 1.60 -13.88
C LEU A 178 2.78 2.82 -14.47
N PRO A 179 2.33 4.04 -14.14
CA PRO A 179 2.97 5.26 -14.58
C PRO A 179 4.15 5.62 -13.67
N LEU A 180 5.26 6.05 -14.28
CA LEU A 180 6.51 6.39 -13.60
C LEU A 180 7.01 7.77 -14.06
N ASP A 181 7.73 8.44 -13.16
CA ASP A 181 8.46 9.66 -13.50
C ASP A 181 9.78 9.36 -14.25
N SER A 182 10.55 10.41 -14.53
CA SER A 182 11.85 10.34 -15.23
C SER A 182 12.91 9.54 -14.46
N ASP A 183 12.80 9.44 -13.13
CA ASP A 183 13.68 8.66 -12.27
C ASP A 183 13.19 7.21 -12.05
N ARG A 184 12.12 6.83 -12.75
CA ARG A 184 11.41 5.55 -12.62
C ARG A 184 10.77 5.35 -11.25
N ARG A 185 10.30 6.43 -10.63
CA ARG A 185 9.51 6.36 -9.40
C ARG A 185 8.03 6.28 -9.73
N MET A 186 7.30 5.53 -8.95
CA MET A 186 5.86 5.36 -9.11
C MET A 186 5.13 6.68 -8.87
N LEU A 187 4.36 7.15 -9.86
CA LEU A 187 3.48 8.32 -9.75
C LEU A 187 2.13 7.98 -9.14
N SER A 188 1.70 6.73 -9.29
CA SER A 188 0.49 6.18 -8.66
C SER A 188 0.64 4.67 -8.46
N GLU A 189 -0.33 4.05 -7.79
CA GLU A 189 -0.54 2.60 -7.87
C GLU A 189 -0.81 2.13 -9.31
N PRO A 190 -0.60 0.83 -9.63
CA PRO A 190 -1.00 0.28 -10.92
C PRO A 190 -2.49 0.50 -11.16
N MET A 191 -2.83 1.16 -12.24
CA MET A 191 -4.21 1.49 -12.59
C MET A 191 -4.79 0.41 -13.50
N LEU A 192 -5.94 -0.13 -13.10
CA LEU A 192 -6.70 -1.07 -13.91
C LEU A 192 -7.31 -0.36 -15.12
N VAL A 193 -7.00 -0.83 -16.32
CA VAL A 193 -7.50 -0.28 -17.59
C VAL A 193 -8.63 -1.13 -18.14
N SER A 194 -8.53 -2.46 -18.00
CA SER A 194 -9.53 -3.38 -18.48
C SER A 194 -9.65 -4.59 -17.57
N LEU A 195 -10.90 -5.02 -17.34
CA LEU A 195 -11.23 -6.34 -16.78
C LEU A 195 -11.81 -7.17 -17.90
N GLY A 196 -11.13 -8.26 -18.27
CA GLY A 196 -11.57 -9.18 -19.30
C GLY A 196 -12.15 -10.46 -18.70
N THR A 197 -13.14 -11.03 -19.42
CA THR A 197 -13.33 -12.48 -19.48
C THR A 197 -12.62 -12.96 -20.73
N ALA A 198 -12.00 -14.13 -20.71
CA ALA A 198 -11.08 -14.70 -21.69
C ALA A 198 -11.43 -14.59 -23.21
N SER A 199 -12.41 -13.82 -23.61
CA SER A 199 -12.86 -13.69 -24.98
C SER A 199 -13.30 -12.31 -25.47
N THR A 200 -13.28 -11.22 -24.68
CA THR A 200 -14.01 -10.00 -25.13
C THR A 200 -13.43 -8.62 -24.76
N ALA A 201 -12.39 -8.48 -23.98
CA ALA A 201 -11.88 -7.15 -23.65
C ALA A 201 -10.64 -6.77 -24.48
N THR A 202 -10.86 -6.11 -25.60
CA THR A 202 -9.76 -5.49 -26.36
C THR A 202 -9.28 -4.25 -25.62
N VAL A 203 -8.06 -4.30 -25.07
CA VAL A 203 -7.39 -3.13 -24.50
C VAL A 203 -7.03 -2.17 -25.64
N ARG A 204 -7.49 -0.94 -25.57
CA ARG A 204 -7.15 0.07 -26.56
C ARG A 204 -5.93 0.86 -26.10
N PRO A 205 -4.97 1.17 -26.96
CA PRO A 205 -3.84 2.04 -26.64
C PRO A 205 -4.25 3.37 -25.99
N PHE A 206 -5.39 3.93 -26.42
CA PHE A 206 -5.96 5.14 -25.82
C PHE A 206 -6.21 5.01 -24.31
N ASP A 207 -6.75 3.87 -23.87
CA ASP A 207 -7.08 3.67 -22.45
C ASP A 207 -5.80 3.57 -21.61
N VAL A 208 -4.75 2.93 -22.15
CA VAL A 208 -3.41 2.84 -21.52
C VAL A 208 -2.77 4.23 -21.40
N LEU A 209 -2.77 4.99 -22.48
CA LEU A 209 -2.13 6.31 -22.54
C LEU A 209 -2.89 7.36 -21.74
N SER A 210 -4.22 7.21 -21.62
CA SER A 210 -5.03 8.08 -20.75
C SER A 210 -4.55 8.05 -19.30
N VAL A 211 -4.04 6.92 -18.82
CA VAL A 211 -3.44 6.80 -17.49
C VAL A 211 -2.15 7.62 -17.42
N ALA A 212 -1.25 7.44 -18.40
CA ALA A 212 0.02 8.15 -18.44
C ALA A 212 -0.17 9.68 -18.47
N PHE A 213 -1.08 10.17 -19.28
CA PHE A 213 -1.34 11.62 -19.41
C PHE A 213 -1.99 12.23 -18.17
N LYS A 214 -2.85 11.50 -17.46
CA LYS A 214 -3.50 12.01 -16.24
C LYS A 214 -2.50 12.38 -15.13
N VAL A 215 -1.33 11.76 -15.11
CA VAL A 215 -0.32 11.94 -14.06
C VAL A 215 1.01 12.45 -14.61
N ASP A 216 1.05 12.89 -15.87
CA ASP A 216 2.24 13.41 -16.57
C ASP A 216 3.42 12.42 -16.48
N ALA A 217 3.16 11.16 -16.83
CA ALA A 217 4.14 10.10 -16.75
C ALA A 217 5.23 10.23 -17.81
N ALA A 218 6.49 10.18 -17.40
CA ALA A 218 7.64 10.11 -18.31
C ALA A 218 7.81 8.70 -18.92
N SER A 219 7.42 7.66 -18.17
CA SER A 219 7.49 6.28 -18.63
C SER A 219 6.36 5.43 -18.07
N ILE A 220 6.08 4.30 -18.74
CA ILE A 220 5.07 3.34 -18.30
C ILE A 220 5.60 1.90 -18.36
N ILE A 221 5.10 1.08 -17.44
CA ILE A 221 5.12 -0.38 -17.54
C ILE A 221 3.67 -0.84 -17.57
N VAL A 222 3.37 -1.82 -18.44
CA VAL A 222 2.05 -2.45 -18.44
C VAL A 222 2.15 -3.90 -18.01
N ALA A 223 1.08 -4.44 -17.46
CA ALA A 223 1.01 -5.83 -17.08
C ALA A 223 -0.42 -6.37 -17.18
N HIS A 224 -0.54 -7.65 -17.47
CA HIS A 224 -1.78 -8.38 -17.31
C HIS A 224 -1.53 -9.72 -16.65
N ASN A 225 -2.56 -10.29 -16.04
CA ASN A 225 -2.50 -11.62 -15.45
C ASN A 225 -3.30 -12.61 -16.27
N HIS A 226 -2.78 -13.82 -16.38
CA HIS A 226 -3.53 -14.96 -16.90
C HIS A 226 -4.05 -15.80 -15.73
N PRO A 227 -5.38 -15.88 -15.53
CA PRO A 227 -5.97 -16.72 -14.46
C PRO A 227 -5.58 -18.19 -14.59
N SER A 228 -5.29 -18.67 -15.82
CA SER A 228 -4.78 -20.02 -16.08
C SER A 228 -3.38 -20.27 -15.58
N GLY A 229 -2.64 -19.24 -15.16
CA GLY A 229 -1.24 -19.31 -14.76
C GLY A 229 -0.23 -19.45 -15.91
N ARG A 230 -0.69 -19.46 -17.16
CA ARG A 230 0.20 -19.51 -18.34
C ARG A 230 0.90 -18.17 -18.53
N LEU A 231 2.21 -18.22 -18.82
CA LEU A 231 3.01 -17.02 -19.11
C LEU A 231 3.23 -16.80 -20.62
N GLU A 232 2.61 -17.62 -21.46
CA GLU A 232 2.78 -17.53 -22.91
C GLU A 232 1.93 -16.39 -23.47
N PRO A 233 2.54 -15.41 -24.18
CA PRO A 233 1.80 -14.28 -24.74
C PRO A 233 0.91 -14.75 -25.90
N SER A 234 -0.28 -14.20 -26.00
CA SER A 234 -1.13 -14.32 -27.17
C SER A 234 -0.58 -13.49 -28.34
N LYS A 235 -1.13 -13.69 -29.52
CA LYS A 235 -0.82 -12.83 -30.67
C LYS A 235 -1.29 -11.39 -30.44
N GLU A 236 -2.42 -11.24 -29.79
CA GLU A 236 -3.03 -9.98 -29.40
C GLU A 236 -2.12 -9.20 -28.43
N ASP A 237 -1.51 -9.88 -27.45
CA ASP A 237 -0.57 -9.25 -26.50
C ASP A 237 0.67 -8.70 -27.23
N LEU A 238 1.19 -9.46 -28.19
CA LEU A 238 2.35 -9.03 -28.98
C LEU A 238 2.03 -7.85 -29.91
N LEU A 239 0.85 -7.86 -30.54
CA LEU A 239 0.37 -6.75 -31.36
C LEU A 239 0.18 -5.49 -30.54
N LEU A 240 -0.54 -5.58 -29.43
CA LEU A 240 -0.76 -4.46 -28.51
C LEU A 240 0.57 -3.89 -27.98
N THR A 241 1.52 -4.77 -27.62
CA THR A 241 2.85 -4.35 -27.15
C THR A 241 3.59 -3.55 -28.22
N THR A 242 3.53 -4.00 -29.47
CA THR A 242 4.18 -3.31 -30.59
C THR A 242 3.53 -1.96 -30.86
N GLU A 243 2.21 -1.91 -30.86
CA GLU A 243 1.44 -0.67 -31.04
C GLU A 243 1.72 0.34 -29.94
N LEU A 244 1.70 -0.10 -28.68
CA LEU A 244 2.02 0.76 -27.53
C LEU A 244 3.43 1.33 -27.61
N LYS A 245 4.43 0.53 -27.98
CA LYS A 245 5.81 1.01 -28.18
C LYS A 245 5.89 2.12 -29.21
N ASP A 246 5.22 1.93 -30.35
CA ASP A 246 5.25 2.91 -31.44
C ASP A 246 4.53 4.20 -31.08
N ILE A 247 3.39 4.13 -30.41
CA ILE A 247 2.65 5.31 -29.99
C ILE A 247 3.39 6.05 -28.88
N CYS A 248 3.87 5.34 -27.85
CA CYS A 248 4.64 5.93 -26.75
C CYS A 248 5.86 6.70 -27.25
N ARG A 249 6.61 6.13 -28.20
CA ARG A 249 7.77 6.80 -28.84
C ARG A 249 7.38 8.12 -29.52
N ARG A 250 6.23 8.16 -30.21
CA ARG A 250 5.73 9.38 -30.89
C ARG A 250 5.28 10.46 -29.90
N LEU A 251 4.88 10.06 -28.70
CA LEU A 251 4.36 10.95 -27.66
C LEU A 251 5.41 11.29 -26.59
N ASN A 252 6.67 10.88 -26.78
CA ASN A 252 7.77 11.06 -25.81
C ASN A 252 7.48 10.46 -24.42
N VAL A 253 6.74 9.36 -24.37
CA VAL A 253 6.57 8.51 -23.19
C VAL A 253 7.42 7.26 -23.39
N GLU A 254 8.30 6.93 -22.45
CA GLU A 254 9.11 5.72 -22.56
C GLU A 254 8.27 4.47 -22.21
N PHE A 255 8.14 3.52 -23.15
CA PHE A 255 7.53 2.23 -22.90
C PHE A 255 8.59 1.25 -22.37
N LEU A 256 8.59 0.99 -21.05
CA LEU A 256 9.65 0.22 -20.41
C LEU A 256 9.48 -1.29 -20.56
N ASP A 257 8.27 -1.82 -20.30
CA ASP A 257 8.02 -3.27 -20.39
C ASP A 257 6.54 -3.60 -20.47
N HIS A 258 6.25 -4.84 -20.92
CA HIS A 258 4.97 -5.50 -20.79
C HIS A 258 5.18 -6.84 -20.07
N LEU A 259 4.55 -6.98 -18.89
CA LEU A 259 4.69 -8.16 -18.05
C LEU A 259 3.43 -9.03 -18.11
N ILE A 260 3.63 -10.34 -18.23
CA ILE A 260 2.58 -11.33 -18.04
C ILE A 260 2.79 -11.98 -16.69
N LEU A 261 1.76 -11.96 -15.84
CA LEU A 261 1.84 -12.41 -14.45
C LEU A 261 1.14 -13.75 -14.26
N ASN A 262 1.84 -14.68 -13.63
CA ASN A 262 1.20 -15.87 -13.07
C ASN A 262 0.58 -15.50 -11.71
N THR A 263 -0.73 -15.62 -11.59
CA THR A 263 -1.48 -15.37 -10.35
C THR A 263 -2.07 -16.62 -9.73
N SER A 264 -1.66 -17.80 -10.20
CA SER A 264 -2.07 -19.08 -9.62
C SER A 264 -1.64 -19.16 -8.15
N MET A 265 -2.56 -19.52 -7.27
CA MET A 265 -2.33 -19.70 -5.82
C MET A 265 -1.31 -20.80 -5.48
N SER A 266 -1.00 -21.69 -6.42
CA SER A 266 -0.06 -22.80 -6.26
C SER A 266 1.38 -22.46 -6.67
N ALA A 267 1.63 -21.28 -7.25
CA ALA A 267 2.96 -20.88 -7.66
C ALA A 267 3.80 -20.48 -6.43
N SER A 268 4.68 -21.39 -6.00
CA SER A 268 5.65 -21.16 -4.92
C SER A 268 6.72 -20.11 -5.26
N ASN A 269 6.86 -19.77 -6.55
CA ASN A 269 7.71 -18.70 -7.08
C ASN A 269 6.88 -17.74 -7.90
N ALA A 270 7.13 -16.48 -7.63
CA ALA A 270 6.53 -15.34 -8.28
C ALA A 270 6.95 -15.25 -9.77
N GLU A 271 6.42 -16.14 -10.61
CA GLU A 271 6.75 -16.20 -12.03
C GLU A 271 6.06 -15.10 -12.82
N PHE A 272 6.82 -14.45 -13.68
CA PHE A 272 6.34 -13.49 -14.66
C PHE A 272 7.17 -13.60 -15.92
N LEU A 273 6.60 -13.19 -17.04
CA LEU A 273 7.31 -13.03 -18.30
C LEU A 273 7.44 -11.52 -18.64
N SER A 274 8.65 -11.07 -18.98
CA SER A 274 8.91 -9.76 -19.57
C SER A 274 9.01 -9.89 -21.08
N LEU A 275 8.15 -9.16 -21.82
CA LEU A 275 8.18 -9.19 -23.29
C LEU A 275 9.33 -8.37 -23.86
N GLN A 276 9.92 -7.44 -23.09
CA GLN A 276 11.09 -6.69 -23.50
C GLN A 276 12.35 -7.58 -23.52
N LYS A 277 12.53 -8.45 -22.52
CA LYS A 277 13.68 -9.37 -22.46
C LYS A 277 13.64 -10.48 -23.52
N LYS A 278 12.45 -10.91 -23.94
CA LYS A 278 12.29 -11.98 -24.95
C LYS A 278 12.69 -11.51 -26.35
N GLN A 279 12.60 -10.22 -26.65
CA GLN A 279 13.00 -9.65 -27.96
C GLN A 279 14.52 -9.42 -28.08
N GLY A 280 15.25 -9.32 -26.97
CA GLY A 280 16.73 -9.17 -26.97
C GLY A 280 17.51 -10.48 -27.07
N ALA A 281 16.86 -11.64 -26.99
CA ALA A 281 17.51 -12.95 -27.06
C ALA A 281 17.57 -13.55 -28.48
N HIS A 282 17.17 -12.78 -29.50
CA HIS A 282 17.12 -13.23 -30.90
C HIS A 282 17.96 -12.31 -31.84
N ASN A 283 18.95 -11.59 -31.28
CA ASN A 283 19.99 -10.89 -32.06
C ASN A 283 21.39 -11.45 -31.80
#